data_00a3f3b65026f4458289f82357d1a38e
#
_entry.id   00a3f3b65026f4458289f82357d1a38e
#
_cell.length_a   1.000
_cell.length_b   1.000
_cell.length_c   1.000
_cell.angle_alpha   90.00
_cell.angle_beta   90.00
_cell.angle_gamma   90.00
#
_symmetry.space_group_name_H-M   'P 1'
#
loop_
_entity.id
_entity.type
_entity.pdbx_description
1 polymer ?
#
loop_
_entity_poly.entity_id
_entity_poly.type
_entity_poly.pdbx_seq_one_letter_code
_entity_poly.pdbx_strand_id
1 'polypeptide(L)'
;MNTWLSSSQNARFLSFVLVAIGFIVAVKLGLLVPIYAGLLAFCLVTRFSDKIVDERIRSIRSKWIATSLVTALVVLVLVGAGAGIHAMLKATTDVHELMIKMSEILHSARSWLPEKISNAIPQQSDLLTKLSDWLRTHATEIGTFGLGALKGIGLALFGVLLGALIAVSDATRSSSFGTVTQNLLNQVIALRESFWRVAIAQVKISALNTTLTGIYLAVVLPMFGVQLPLIKTLIAVTFIAGLLPVVGNLISNTVITIISLSHSFAVAVAALGFLIVVHKLEYFINARIVGTQINAKAWEILLCMMVMERLLGLVGVVAAPVFYAWLKAEWHKWDQVQQKPSNLHQL
;
A
#
# COMPACT_ATOMS: atom_id res chain seq x y z
N MET A 1 38.30 -12.90 19.44
CA MET A 1 37.15 -12.47 18.67
C MET A 1 36.13 -13.60 18.38
N ASN A 2 36.59 -14.85 18.36
CA ASN A 2 35.71 -16.01 18.02
C ASN A 2 34.78 -16.51 19.15
N THR A 3 35.08 -16.24 20.41
CA THR A 3 34.25 -16.69 21.56
C THR A 3 32.99 -15.89 21.78
N TRP A 4 32.96 -14.63 21.35
CA TRP A 4 31.77 -13.76 21.48
C TRP A 4 30.66 -14.16 20.50
N LEU A 5 30.99 -14.59 19.30
CA LEU A 5 30.07 -15.06 18.29
C LEU A 5 29.52 -16.48 18.52
N SER A 6 30.16 -17.25 19.40
CA SER A 6 29.76 -18.61 19.71
C SER A 6 28.59 -18.72 20.69
N SER A 7 28.23 -17.66 21.44
CA SER A 7 27.01 -17.65 22.23
C SER A 7 25.84 -17.46 21.29
N SER A 8 24.88 -18.38 21.32
CA SER A 8 23.67 -18.35 20.46
C SER A 8 22.87 -17.03 20.61
N GLN A 9 22.94 -16.40 21.77
CA GLN A 9 22.29 -15.13 22.07
C GLN A 9 22.95 -13.95 21.34
N ASN A 10 24.29 -13.88 21.34
CA ASN A 10 25.02 -12.82 20.66
C ASN A 10 24.87 -12.90 19.14
N ALA A 11 24.89 -14.10 18.58
CA ALA A 11 24.65 -14.31 17.16
C ALA A 11 23.23 -13.90 16.74
N ARG A 12 22.24 -14.14 17.59
CA ARG A 12 20.84 -13.73 17.36
C ARG A 12 20.70 -12.20 17.43
N PHE A 13 21.30 -11.56 18.44
CA PHE A 13 21.27 -10.09 18.58
C PHE A 13 21.96 -9.41 17.38
N LEU A 14 23.14 -9.90 16.98
CA LEU A 14 23.85 -9.39 15.81
C LEU A 14 23.00 -9.52 14.54
N SER A 15 22.36 -10.66 14.33
CA SER A 15 21.51 -10.90 13.17
C SER A 15 20.29 -9.97 13.16
N PHE A 16 19.69 -9.70 14.31
CA PHE A 16 18.60 -8.73 14.46
C PHE A 16 19.06 -7.31 14.07
N VAL A 17 20.18 -6.84 14.61
CA VAL A 17 20.72 -5.51 14.30
C VAL A 17 21.08 -5.38 12.82
N LEU A 18 21.69 -6.40 12.22
CA LEU A 18 22.03 -6.40 10.79
C LEU A 18 20.79 -6.30 9.91
N VAL A 19 19.72 -7.03 10.22
CA VAL A 19 18.47 -6.99 9.45
C VAL A 19 17.74 -5.64 9.66
N ALA A 20 17.75 -5.08 10.89
CA ALA A 20 17.17 -3.77 11.15
C ALA A 20 17.88 -2.66 10.36
N ILE A 21 19.20 -2.62 10.42
CA ILE A 21 20.00 -1.66 9.66
C ILE A 21 19.82 -1.88 8.16
N GLY A 22 19.89 -3.13 7.69
CA GLY A 22 19.69 -3.48 6.29
C GLY A 22 18.33 -3.04 5.76
N PHE A 23 17.27 -3.20 6.57
CA PHE A 23 15.94 -2.72 6.21
C PHE A 23 15.88 -1.19 6.06
N ILE A 24 16.42 -0.44 7.05
CA ILE A 24 16.44 1.02 7.02
C ILE A 24 17.26 1.53 5.83
N VAL A 25 18.43 0.94 5.59
CA VAL A 25 19.30 1.27 4.45
C VAL A 25 18.59 0.98 3.12
N ALA A 26 17.94 -0.17 3.00
CA ALA A 26 17.19 -0.53 1.80
C ALA A 26 16.05 0.46 1.51
N VAL A 27 15.30 0.88 2.55
CA VAL A 27 14.26 1.91 2.41
C VAL A 27 14.86 3.25 1.98
N LYS A 28 15.99 3.65 2.59
CA LYS A 28 16.70 4.90 2.25
C LYS A 28 17.24 4.91 0.82
N LEU A 29 17.64 3.76 0.31
CA LEU A 29 18.07 3.57 -1.08
C LEU A 29 16.91 3.49 -2.09
N GLY A 30 15.66 3.63 -1.66
CA GLY A 30 14.47 3.56 -2.52
C GLY A 30 14.10 2.13 -2.94
N LEU A 31 14.59 1.12 -2.25
CA LEU A 31 14.35 -0.30 -2.56
C LEU A 31 13.07 -0.86 -1.91
N LEU A 32 12.25 -0.02 -1.24
CA LEU A 32 11.02 -0.50 -0.59
C LEU A 32 10.07 -1.13 -1.59
N VAL A 33 9.86 -0.48 -2.76
CA VAL A 33 8.95 -0.96 -3.80
C VAL A 33 9.35 -2.35 -4.31
N PRO A 34 10.58 -2.60 -4.79
CA PRO A 34 10.98 -3.92 -5.24
C PRO A 34 11.02 -4.96 -4.11
N ILE A 35 11.37 -4.58 -2.88
CA ILE A 35 11.36 -5.50 -1.73
C ILE A 35 9.92 -5.94 -1.42
N TYR A 36 8.96 -5.00 -1.33
CA TYR A 36 7.57 -5.35 -1.03
C TYR A 36 6.92 -6.14 -2.15
N ALA A 37 7.17 -5.77 -3.40
CA ALA A 37 6.71 -6.53 -4.56
C ALA A 37 7.30 -7.94 -4.60
N GLY A 38 8.59 -8.08 -4.29
CA GLY A 38 9.28 -9.37 -4.19
C GLY A 38 8.77 -10.22 -3.02
N LEU A 39 8.59 -9.66 -1.84
CA LEU A 39 8.01 -10.36 -0.69
C LEU A 39 6.58 -10.82 -0.98
N LEU A 40 5.78 -9.97 -1.64
CA LEU A 40 4.42 -10.34 -2.03
C LEU A 40 4.42 -11.52 -3.00
N ALA A 41 5.22 -11.44 -4.06
CA ALA A 41 5.37 -12.53 -5.03
C ALA A 41 5.85 -13.82 -4.37
N PHE A 42 6.89 -13.74 -3.54
CA PHE A 42 7.41 -14.89 -2.79
C PHE A 42 6.32 -15.53 -1.90
N CYS A 43 5.61 -14.71 -1.11
CA CYS A 43 4.54 -15.21 -0.22
C CYS A 43 3.38 -15.83 -1.01
N LEU A 44 2.99 -15.22 -2.12
CA LEU A 44 1.93 -15.76 -2.97
C LEU A 44 2.36 -17.09 -3.59
N VAL A 45 3.52 -17.15 -4.21
CA VAL A 45 4.03 -18.38 -4.83
C VAL A 45 4.13 -19.52 -3.81
N THR A 46 4.71 -19.28 -2.63
CA THR A 46 4.86 -20.31 -1.61
C THR A 46 3.52 -20.78 -1.06
N ARG A 47 2.60 -19.87 -0.73
CA ARG A 47 1.30 -20.22 -0.14
C ARG A 47 0.31 -20.80 -1.14
N PHE A 48 0.33 -20.39 -2.41
CA PHE A 48 -0.46 -21.02 -3.46
C PHE A 48 0.08 -22.40 -3.82
N SER A 49 1.39 -22.55 -3.89
CA SER A 49 2.01 -23.87 -4.11
C SER A 49 1.59 -24.89 -3.03
N ASP A 50 1.54 -24.47 -1.76
CA ASP A 50 1.15 -25.34 -0.65
C ASP A 50 -0.35 -25.72 -0.67
N LYS A 51 -1.21 -24.92 -1.32
CA LYS A 51 -2.67 -25.18 -1.39
C LYS A 51 -3.10 -25.98 -2.63
N ILE A 52 -2.39 -25.83 -3.75
CA ILE A 52 -2.78 -26.44 -5.04
C ILE A 52 -2.25 -27.86 -5.17
N VAL A 53 -1.25 -28.22 -4.37
CA VAL A 53 -0.53 -29.50 -4.53
C VAL A 53 -0.80 -30.39 -3.35
N ASP A 54 -1.54 -31.48 -3.62
CA ASP A 54 -1.62 -32.67 -2.77
C ASP A 54 -0.21 -33.12 -2.39
N GLU A 55 0.03 -33.55 -1.16
CA GLU A 55 1.37 -33.87 -0.60
C GLU A 55 2.22 -34.82 -1.44
N ARG A 56 1.59 -35.55 -2.37
CA ARG A 56 2.25 -36.51 -3.29
C ARG A 56 2.97 -35.87 -4.49
N ILE A 57 2.71 -34.61 -4.85
CA ILE A 57 3.28 -33.97 -6.05
C ILE A 57 3.98 -32.64 -5.67
N ARG A 58 4.80 -32.66 -4.65
CA ARG A 58 5.71 -31.55 -4.31
C ARG A 58 6.85 -31.45 -5.33
N SER A 59 6.50 -31.36 -6.62
CA SER A 59 7.47 -31.28 -7.70
C SER A 59 7.84 -29.81 -7.99
N ILE A 60 9.06 -29.59 -8.43
CA ILE A 60 9.57 -28.33 -8.96
C ILE A 60 8.59 -27.72 -9.98
N ARG A 61 7.85 -28.55 -10.74
CA ARG A 61 6.85 -28.14 -11.74
C ARG A 61 5.70 -27.33 -11.13
N SER A 62 5.19 -27.68 -9.93
CA SER A 62 4.08 -26.96 -9.31
C SER A 62 4.48 -25.54 -8.89
N LYS A 63 5.72 -25.37 -8.46
CA LYS A 63 6.25 -24.03 -8.10
C LYS A 63 6.48 -23.17 -9.33
N TRP A 64 6.93 -23.73 -10.43
CA TRP A 64 7.02 -23.01 -11.71
C TRP A 64 5.63 -22.58 -12.21
N ILE A 65 4.61 -23.43 -12.09
CA ILE A 65 3.24 -23.08 -12.46
C ILE A 65 2.72 -21.96 -11.57
N ALA A 66 2.88 -22.06 -10.23
CA ALA A 66 2.48 -21.02 -9.30
C ALA A 66 3.23 -19.70 -9.55
N THR A 67 4.53 -19.76 -9.84
CA THR A 67 5.35 -18.60 -10.20
C THR A 67 4.84 -17.92 -11.47
N SER A 68 4.60 -18.69 -12.52
CA SER A 68 4.08 -18.17 -13.79
C SER A 68 2.71 -17.52 -13.61
N LEU A 69 1.84 -18.14 -12.80
CA LEU A 69 0.49 -17.64 -12.53
C LEU A 69 0.51 -16.35 -11.71
N VAL A 70 1.36 -16.25 -10.68
CA VAL A 70 1.53 -15.04 -9.88
C VAL A 70 2.16 -13.93 -10.72
N THR A 71 3.18 -14.25 -11.51
CA THR A 71 3.82 -13.27 -12.40
C THR A 71 2.82 -12.75 -13.44
N ALA A 72 2.04 -13.66 -14.06
CA ALA A 72 0.99 -13.27 -15.01
C ALA A 72 -0.09 -12.41 -14.36
N LEU A 73 -0.52 -12.73 -13.14
CA LEU A 73 -1.49 -11.93 -12.39
C LEU A 73 -0.96 -10.52 -12.09
N VAL A 74 0.28 -10.41 -11.64
CA VAL A 74 0.89 -9.09 -11.34
C VAL A 74 1.06 -8.28 -12.62
N VAL A 75 1.52 -8.90 -13.70
CA VAL A 75 1.61 -8.22 -15.01
C VAL A 75 0.23 -7.77 -15.48
N LEU A 76 -0.79 -8.62 -15.35
CA LEU A 76 -2.18 -8.26 -15.71
C LEU A 76 -2.69 -7.07 -14.90
N VAL A 77 -2.44 -7.03 -13.59
CA VAL A 77 -2.83 -5.91 -12.71
C VAL A 77 -2.10 -4.63 -13.11
N LEU A 78 -0.79 -4.71 -13.39
CA LEU A 78 0.00 -3.54 -13.79
C LEU A 78 -0.40 -3.02 -15.19
N VAL A 79 -0.64 -3.92 -16.14
CA VAL A 79 -1.14 -3.56 -17.49
C VAL A 79 -2.55 -2.99 -17.39
N GLY A 80 -3.43 -3.60 -16.58
CA GLY A 80 -4.78 -3.10 -16.32
C GLY A 80 -4.79 -1.71 -15.68
N ALA A 81 -3.91 -1.49 -14.69
CA ALA A 81 -3.74 -0.17 -14.06
C ALA A 81 -3.21 0.86 -15.08
N GLY A 82 -2.22 0.50 -15.89
CA GLY A 82 -1.69 1.36 -16.95
C GLY A 82 -2.73 1.69 -18.03
N ALA A 83 -3.51 0.70 -18.45
CA ALA A 83 -4.62 0.91 -19.40
C ALA A 83 -5.73 1.78 -18.80
N GLY A 84 -6.04 1.61 -17.51
CA GLY A 84 -6.99 2.45 -16.79
C GLY A 84 -6.55 3.90 -16.71
N ILE A 85 -5.29 4.15 -16.36
CA ILE A 85 -4.69 5.49 -16.34
C ILE A 85 -4.70 6.08 -17.75
N HIS A 86 -4.32 5.31 -18.79
CA HIS A 86 -4.34 5.77 -20.18
C HIS A 86 -5.76 6.12 -20.64
N ALA A 87 -6.77 5.30 -20.29
CA ALA A 87 -8.17 5.58 -20.60
C ALA A 87 -8.67 6.86 -19.90
N MET A 88 -8.27 7.06 -18.63
CA MET A 88 -8.57 8.31 -17.90
C MET A 88 -7.92 9.53 -18.58
N LEU A 89 -6.64 9.43 -18.92
CA LEU A 89 -5.92 10.51 -19.61
C LEU A 89 -6.53 10.82 -20.97
N LYS A 90 -6.99 9.81 -21.70
CA LYS A 90 -7.64 10.00 -23.01
C LYS A 90 -9.05 10.63 -22.85
N ALA A 91 -9.78 10.30 -21.79
CA ALA A 91 -11.07 10.92 -21.48
C ALA A 91 -10.92 12.39 -21.04
N THR A 92 -9.74 12.80 -20.55
CA THR A 92 -9.45 14.20 -20.18
C THR A 92 -8.83 15.01 -21.30
N THR A 93 -8.68 14.45 -22.51
CA THR A 93 -7.99 15.14 -23.64
C THR A 93 -8.85 16.24 -24.28
N ASP A 94 -10.14 16.30 -23.99
CA ASP A 94 -10.98 17.45 -24.33
C ASP A 94 -10.93 18.50 -23.22
N VAL A 95 -9.81 19.21 -23.18
CA VAL A 95 -9.60 20.37 -22.28
C VAL A 95 -10.74 21.38 -22.43
N HIS A 96 -11.29 21.50 -23.62
CA HIS A 96 -12.41 22.41 -23.92
C HIS A 96 -13.72 21.96 -23.22
N GLU A 97 -14.05 20.66 -23.25
CA GLU A 97 -15.22 20.12 -22.54
C GLU A 97 -15.06 20.21 -21.01
N LEU A 98 -13.85 19.95 -20.51
CA LEU A 98 -13.50 20.17 -19.09
C LEU A 98 -13.68 21.64 -18.68
N MET A 99 -13.27 22.58 -19.55
CA MET A 99 -13.41 24.01 -19.32
C MET A 99 -14.88 24.44 -19.27
N ILE A 100 -15.72 23.93 -20.17
CA ILE A 100 -17.17 24.21 -20.18
C ILE A 100 -17.80 23.69 -18.88
N LYS A 101 -17.50 22.44 -18.49
CA LYS A 101 -18.01 21.83 -17.25
C LYS A 101 -17.53 22.56 -16.01
N MET A 102 -16.25 22.98 -15.96
CA MET A 102 -15.75 23.83 -14.85
C MET A 102 -16.49 25.16 -14.76
N SER A 103 -16.83 25.75 -15.89
CA SER A 103 -17.64 26.97 -15.96
C SER A 103 -19.03 26.78 -15.35
N GLU A 104 -19.73 25.72 -15.74
CA GLU A 104 -21.04 25.36 -15.20
C GLU A 104 -20.99 25.08 -13.68
N ILE A 105 -19.94 24.37 -13.24
CA ILE A 105 -19.73 24.06 -11.83
C ILE A 105 -19.51 25.36 -11.02
N LEU A 106 -18.70 26.28 -11.52
CA LEU A 106 -18.44 27.56 -10.87
C LEU A 106 -19.71 28.43 -10.80
N HIS A 107 -20.50 28.41 -11.86
CA HIS A 107 -21.78 29.15 -11.88
C HIS A 107 -22.77 28.54 -10.87
N SER A 108 -22.86 27.21 -10.81
CA SER A 108 -23.71 26.54 -9.82
C SER A 108 -23.17 26.68 -8.40
N ALA A 109 -21.84 26.70 -8.18
CA ALA A 109 -21.24 26.94 -6.88
C ALA A 109 -21.59 28.34 -6.35
N ARG A 110 -21.58 29.36 -7.21
CA ARG A 110 -21.93 30.74 -6.83
C ARG A 110 -23.37 30.87 -6.36
N SER A 111 -24.31 30.12 -6.94
CA SER A 111 -25.71 30.15 -6.54
C SER A 111 -26.00 29.48 -5.19
N TRP A 112 -25.08 28.63 -4.70
CA TRP A 112 -25.19 27.91 -3.43
C TRP A 112 -24.45 28.59 -2.27
N LEU A 113 -23.53 29.48 -2.57
CA LEU A 113 -22.67 30.10 -1.56
C LEU A 113 -23.22 31.47 -1.11
N PRO A 114 -23.09 31.83 0.18
CA PRO A 114 -23.39 33.17 0.66
C PRO A 114 -22.60 34.23 -0.12
N GLU A 115 -23.19 35.39 -0.35
CA GLU A 115 -22.60 36.50 -1.15
C GLU A 115 -21.17 36.84 -0.80
N LYS A 116 -20.81 36.78 0.49
CA LYS A 116 -19.44 37.07 0.94
C LYS A 116 -18.39 36.08 0.42
N ILE A 117 -18.78 34.84 0.23
CA ILE A 117 -17.90 33.77 -0.29
C ILE A 117 -17.97 33.74 -1.82
N SER A 118 -19.15 33.93 -2.39
CA SER A 118 -19.36 34.00 -3.83
C SER A 118 -18.52 35.08 -4.49
N ASN A 119 -18.39 36.27 -3.83
CA ASN A 119 -17.57 37.39 -4.30
C ASN A 119 -16.05 37.14 -4.17
N ALA A 120 -15.62 36.20 -3.32
CA ALA A 120 -14.22 35.79 -3.18
C ALA A 120 -13.76 34.78 -4.22
N ILE A 121 -14.71 34.17 -4.96
CA ILE A 121 -14.38 33.22 -6.04
C ILE A 121 -13.97 34.02 -7.28
N PRO A 122 -12.74 33.82 -7.82
CA PRO A 122 -12.28 34.51 -9.02
C PRO A 122 -13.22 34.28 -10.22
N GLN A 123 -13.22 35.24 -11.14
CA GLN A 123 -13.98 35.04 -12.39
C GLN A 123 -13.41 33.87 -13.19
N GLN A 124 -14.25 33.28 -14.05
CA GLN A 124 -13.88 32.09 -14.85
C GLN A 124 -12.60 32.30 -15.66
N SER A 125 -12.42 33.48 -16.29
CA SER A 125 -11.22 33.85 -17.03
C SER A 125 -9.95 33.80 -16.17
N ASP A 126 -10.05 34.30 -14.94
CA ASP A 126 -8.92 34.34 -13.99
C ASP A 126 -8.54 32.95 -13.49
N LEU A 127 -9.52 32.08 -13.29
CA LEU A 127 -9.28 30.69 -12.87
C LEU A 127 -8.62 29.87 -13.97
N LEU A 128 -9.07 30.03 -15.21
CA LEU A 128 -8.46 29.34 -16.35
C LEU A 128 -7.03 29.82 -16.58
N THR A 129 -6.79 31.11 -16.48
CA THR A 129 -5.43 31.67 -16.58
C THR A 129 -4.56 31.14 -15.46
N LYS A 130 -5.03 31.22 -14.19
CA LYS A 130 -4.28 30.71 -13.04
C LYS A 130 -4.03 29.20 -13.11
N LEU A 131 -5.01 28.41 -13.59
CA LEU A 131 -4.85 26.97 -13.74
C LEU A 131 -3.83 26.64 -14.86
N SER A 132 -3.91 27.35 -15.99
CA SER A 132 -2.96 27.16 -17.09
C SER A 132 -1.55 27.58 -16.70
N ASP A 133 -1.40 28.67 -15.96
CA ASP A 133 -0.11 29.13 -15.43
C ASP A 133 0.42 28.16 -14.38
N TRP A 134 -0.46 27.65 -13.49
CA TRP A 134 -0.09 26.64 -12.52
C TRP A 134 0.37 25.35 -13.19
N LEU A 135 -0.38 24.85 -14.20
CA LEU A 135 0.01 23.67 -14.99
C LEU A 135 1.34 23.89 -15.72
N ARG A 136 1.55 25.05 -16.32
CA ARG A 136 2.83 25.39 -16.96
C ARG A 136 3.98 25.42 -15.98
N THR A 137 3.77 26.05 -14.85
CA THR A 137 4.80 26.20 -13.80
C THR A 137 5.16 24.84 -13.20
N HIS A 138 4.16 23.93 -13.02
CA HIS A 138 4.37 22.61 -12.43
C HIS A 138 4.47 21.47 -13.47
N ALA A 139 4.51 21.80 -14.77
CA ALA A 139 4.60 20.78 -15.84
C ALA A 139 5.82 19.86 -15.67
N THR A 140 6.95 20.41 -15.27
CA THR A 140 8.18 19.67 -14.98
C THR A 140 8.02 18.72 -13.80
N GLU A 141 7.35 19.20 -12.73
CA GLU A 141 7.08 18.38 -11.52
C GLU A 141 6.11 17.24 -11.86
N ILE A 142 5.06 17.53 -12.62
CA ILE A 142 4.09 16.51 -13.08
C ILE A 142 4.80 15.47 -13.97
N GLY A 143 5.66 15.93 -14.87
CA GLY A 143 6.47 15.06 -15.73
C GLY A 143 7.44 14.18 -14.95
N THR A 144 8.14 14.76 -13.96
CA THR A 144 9.06 14.00 -13.07
C THR A 144 8.31 13.01 -12.19
N PHE A 145 7.10 13.35 -11.72
CA PHE A 145 6.23 12.42 -10.99
C PHE A 145 5.81 11.24 -11.88
N GLY A 146 5.42 11.50 -13.14
CA GLY A 146 5.08 10.45 -14.11
C GLY A 146 6.26 9.51 -14.40
N LEU A 147 7.46 10.04 -14.59
CA LEU A 147 8.67 9.26 -14.76
C LEU A 147 9.02 8.47 -13.49
N GLY A 148 8.82 9.06 -12.31
CA GLY A 148 8.99 8.40 -11.03
C GLY A 148 8.04 7.22 -10.85
N ALA A 149 6.79 7.36 -11.25
CA ALA A 149 5.79 6.28 -11.24
C ALA A 149 6.18 5.14 -12.20
N LEU A 150 6.63 5.47 -13.41
CA LEU A 150 7.09 4.48 -14.39
C LEU A 150 8.33 3.72 -13.88
N LYS A 151 9.28 4.43 -13.27
CA LYS A 151 10.44 3.81 -12.61
C LYS A 151 9.99 2.90 -11.48
N GLY A 152 9.01 3.32 -10.66
CA GLY A 152 8.43 2.52 -9.58
C GLY A 152 7.81 1.22 -10.09
N ILE A 153 7.07 1.26 -11.20
CA ILE A 153 6.50 0.07 -11.87
C ILE A 153 7.62 -0.88 -12.32
N GLY A 154 8.66 -0.36 -12.98
CA GLY A 154 9.81 -1.17 -13.38
C GLY A 154 10.51 -1.85 -12.21
N LEU A 155 10.71 -1.12 -11.10
CA LEU A 155 11.28 -1.67 -9.86
C LEU A 155 10.36 -2.71 -9.22
N ALA A 156 9.06 -2.51 -9.25
CA ALA A 156 8.09 -3.50 -8.75
C ALA A 156 8.14 -4.80 -9.56
N LEU A 157 8.16 -4.71 -10.90
CA LEU A 157 8.31 -5.87 -11.78
C LEU A 157 9.60 -6.63 -11.51
N PHE A 158 10.71 -5.91 -11.38
CA PHE A 158 11.99 -6.52 -11.02
C PHE A 158 11.93 -7.23 -9.66
N GLY A 159 11.31 -6.59 -8.67
CA GLY A 159 11.07 -7.19 -7.35
C GLY A 159 10.24 -8.48 -7.43
N VAL A 160 9.15 -8.47 -8.19
CA VAL A 160 8.29 -9.65 -8.42
C VAL A 160 9.09 -10.80 -9.02
N LEU A 161 9.90 -10.53 -10.06
CA LEU A 161 10.74 -11.54 -10.69
C LEU A 161 11.74 -12.14 -9.69
N LEU A 162 12.43 -11.30 -8.92
CA LEU A 162 13.38 -11.77 -7.90
C LEU A 162 12.69 -12.59 -6.81
N GLY A 163 11.56 -12.11 -6.30
CA GLY A 163 10.80 -12.82 -5.26
C GLY A 163 10.28 -14.19 -5.74
N ALA A 164 9.81 -14.25 -6.97
CA ALA A 164 9.38 -15.48 -7.60
C ALA A 164 10.54 -16.47 -7.82
N LEU A 165 11.71 -16.00 -8.29
CA LEU A 165 12.91 -16.81 -8.46
C LEU A 165 13.42 -17.37 -7.11
N ILE A 166 13.41 -16.53 -6.06
CA ILE A 166 13.80 -16.96 -4.70
C ILE A 166 12.83 -18.03 -4.20
N ALA A 167 11.52 -17.87 -4.41
CA ALA A 167 10.51 -18.87 -4.01
C ALA A 167 10.73 -20.23 -4.68
N VAL A 168 11.13 -20.25 -5.95
CA VAL A 168 11.47 -21.48 -6.67
C VAL A 168 12.77 -22.08 -6.13
N SER A 169 13.80 -21.26 -5.91
CA SER A 169 15.11 -21.74 -5.45
C SER A 169 15.09 -22.27 -4.02
N ASP A 170 14.27 -21.69 -3.14
CA ASP A 170 14.12 -22.12 -1.75
C ASP A 170 13.60 -23.56 -1.64
N ALA A 171 12.83 -23.99 -2.66
CA ALA A 171 12.32 -25.36 -2.74
C ALA A 171 13.37 -26.45 -2.93
N THR A 172 14.52 -26.09 -3.44
CA THR A 172 15.58 -27.05 -3.83
C THR A 172 16.73 -27.09 -2.82
N ARG A 173 16.67 -26.28 -1.77
CA ARG A 173 17.80 -26.07 -0.85
C ARG A 173 17.73 -26.98 0.35
N SER A 174 18.63 -27.95 0.40
CA SER A 174 18.98 -28.76 1.58
C SER A 174 20.42 -28.42 1.96
N SER A 175 20.61 -27.43 2.85
CA SER A 175 21.95 -27.11 3.35
C SER A 175 21.90 -26.76 4.83
N SER A 176 22.83 -27.32 5.61
CA SER A 176 23.10 -26.90 6.99
C SER A 176 23.90 -25.61 6.98
N PHE A 177 23.34 -24.54 7.55
CA PHE A 177 24.01 -23.25 7.68
C PHE A 177 24.70 -23.13 9.05
N GLY A 178 25.78 -22.35 9.12
CA GLY A 178 26.38 -21.95 10.38
C GLY A 178 25.43 -21.07 11.22
N THR A 179 25.65 -21.00 12.52
CA THR A 179 24.77 -20.36 13.52
C THR A 179 24.36 -18.91 13.13
N VAL A 180 25.29 -18.11 12.63
CA VAL A 180 25.01 -16.71 12.25
C VAL A 180 24.08 -16.66 11.03
N THR A 181 24.39 -17.44 10.00
CA THR A 181 23.57 -17.50 8.77
C THR A 181 22.18 -18.03 9.06
N GLN A 182 22.06 -19.03 9.93
CA GLN A 182 20.76 -19.56 10.36
C GLN A 182 19.94 -18.51 11.09
N ASN A 183 20.54 -17.72 11.99
CA ASN A 183 19.86 -16.64 12.68
C ASN A 183 19.46 -15.50 11.71
N LEU A 184 20.32 -15.13 10.77
CA LEU A 184 19.96 -14.17 9.71
C LEU A 184 18.75 -14.65 8.90
N LEU A 185 18.76 -15.90 8.47
CA LEU A 185 17.63 -16.49 7.75
C LEU A 185 16.34 -16.47 8.58
N ASN A 186 16.41 -16.79 9.86
CA ASN A 186 15.27 -16.72 10.77
C ASN A 186 14.72 -15.31 10.90
N GLN A 187 15.57 -14.28 10.89
CA GLN A 187 15.16 -12.87 10.92
C GLN A 187 14.46 -12.47 9.61
N VAL A 188 14.99 -12.89 8.46
CA VAL A 188 14.35 -12.63 7.15
C VAL A 188 12.99 -13.34 7.05
N ILE A 189 12.89 -14.58 7.55
CA ILE A 189 11.62 -15.30 7.64
C ILE A 189 10.62 -14.55 8.54
N ALA A 190 11.08 -14.05 9.70
CA ALA A 190 10.22 -13.28 10.60
C ALA A 190 9.75 -11.97 9.96
N LEU A 191 10.61 -11.28 9.20
CA LEU A 191 10.25 -10.08 8.44
C LEU A 191 9.22 -10.39 7.34
N ARG A 192 9.41 -11.49 6.59
CA ARG A 192 8.47 -11.98 5.60
C ARG A 192 7.08 -12.27 6.19
N GLU A 193 7.02 -12.96 7.33
CA GLU A 193 5.74 -13.24 8.00
C GLU A 193 5.07 -11.97 8.53
N SER A 194 5.84 -11.01 9.00
CA SER A 194 5.35 -9.71 9.44
C SER A 194 4.79 -8.91 8.25
N PHE A 195 5.51 -8.89 7.12
CA PHE A 195 5.02 -8.31 5.88
C PHE A 195 3.69 -8.94 5.45
N TRP A 196 3.58 -10.27 5.45
CA TRP A 196 2.36 -10.98 5.06
C TRP A 196 1.16 -10.61 5.92
N ARG A 197 1.34 -10.53 7.25
CA ARG A 197 0.28 -10.11 8.18
C ARG A 197 -0.21 -8.70 7.89
N VAL A 198 0.72 -7.78 7.66
CA VAL A 198 0.39 -6.39 7.29
C VAL A 198 -0.29 -6.33 5.92
N ALA A 199 0.19 -7.08 4.93
CA ALA A 199 -0.41 -7.14 3.60
C ALA A 199 -1.87 -7.65 3.66
N ILE A 200 -2.14 -8.71 4.42
CA ILE A 200 -3.50 -9.21 4.63
C ILE A 200 -4.38 -8.19 5.37
N ALA A 201 -3.83 -7.50 6.38
CA ALA A 201 -4.56 -6.42 7.03
C ALA A 201 -4.94 -5.33 6.02
N GLN A 202 -4.01 -4.95 5.15
CA GLN A 202 -4.24 -3.91 4.14
C GLN A 202 -5.29 -4.32 3.09
N VAL A 203 -5.29 -5.59 2.66
CA VAL A 203 -6.36 -6.11 1.78
C VAL A 203 -7.73 -6.03 2.46
N LYS A 204 -7.84 -6.40 3.75
CA LYS A 204 -9.10 -6.29 4.50
C LYS A 204 -9.58 -4.84 4.63
N ILE A 205 -8.66 -3.92 4.92
CA ILE A 205 -8.93 -2.49 5.02
C ILE A 205 -9.41 -1.95 3.68
N SER A 206 -8.69 -2.25 2.60
CA SER A 206 -9.05 -1.83 1.25
C SER A 206 -10.42 -2.38 0.82
N ALA A 207 -10.69 -3.65 1.08
CA ALA A 207 -11.98 -4.26 0.79
C ALA A 207 -13.13 -3.59 1.54
N LEU A 208 -12.94 -3.29 2.82
CA LEU A 208 -13.94 -2.58 3.63
C LEU A 208 -14.21 -1.18 3.08
N ASN A 209 -13.15 -0.40 2.84
CA ASN A 209 -13.27 0.96 2.30
C ASN A 209 -13.95 0.96 0.93
N THR A 210 -13.55 0.03 0.07
CA THR A 210 -14.17 -0.16 -1.25
C THR A 210 -15.65 -0.52 -1.15
N THR A 211 -16.02 -1.36 -0.18
CA THR A 211 -17.43 -1.73 0.04
C THR A 211 -18.25 -0.52 0.48
N LEU A 212 -17.77 0.26 1.45
CA LEU A 212 -18.45 1.47 1.93
C LEU A 212 -18.58 2.51 0.81
N THR A 213 -17.49 2.76 0.08
CA THR A 213 -17.49 3.68 -1.07
C THR A 213 -18.39 3.16 -2.20
N GLY A 214 -18.39 1.86 -2.47
CA GLY A 214 -19.23 1.23 -3.47
C GLY A 214 -20.73 1.36 -3.14
N ILE A 215 -21.11 1.17 -1.88
CA ILE A 215 -22.48 1.40 -1.41
C ILE A 215 -22.86 2.87 -1.62
N TYR A 216 -21.98 3.80 -1.27
CA TYR A 216 -22.23 5.23 -1.47
C TYR A 216 -22.43 5.56 -2.95
N LEU A 217 -21.52 5.14 -3.82
CA LEU A 217 -21.54 5.49 -5.24
C LEU A 217 -22.66 4.78 -6.02
N ALA A 218 -22.92 3.50 -5.71
CA ALA A 218 -23.84 2.66 -6.48
C ALA A 218 -25.28 2.60 -5.89
N VAL A 219 -25.47 2.95 -4.62
CA VAL A 219 -26.77 2.88 -3.95
C VAL A 219 -27.19 4.27 -3.47
N VAL A 220 -26.40 4.92 -2.61
CA VAL A 220 -26.82 6.17 -1.95
C VAL A 220 -27.00 7.28 -2.98
N LEU A 221 -26.02 7.57 -3.83
CA LEU A 221 -26.11 8.64 -4.82
C LEU A 221 -27.28 8.43 -5.81
N PRO A 222 -27.51 7.22 -6.39
CA PRO A 222 -28.67 6.97 -7.24
C PRO A 222 -30.01 7.16 -6.53
N MET A 223 -30.14 6.86 -5.23
CA MET A 223 -31.37 7.13 -4.47
C MET A 223 -31.71 8.63 -4.40
N PHE A 224 -30.71 9.50 -4.50
CA PHE A 224 -30.89 10.95 -4.61
C PHE A 224 -30.94 11.45 -6.06
N GLY A 225 -31.11 10.56 -7.04
CA GLY A 225 -31.18 10.91 -8.47
C GLY A 225 -29.82 11.26 -9.10
N VAL A 226 -28.70 11.02 -8.41
CA VAL A 226 -27.35 11.34 -8.87
C VAL A 226 -26.71 10.08 -9.45
N GLN A 227 -26.38 10.11 -10.74
CA GLN A 227 -25.65 9.04 -11.41
C GLN A 227 -24.27 9.56 -11.86
N LEU A 228 -23.23 9.13 -11.16
CA LEU A 228 -21.87 9.48 -11.55
C LEU A 228 -21.37 8.60 -12.71
N PRO A 229 -20.55 9.13 -13.62
CA PRO A 229 -19.88 8.32 -14.62
C PRO A 229 -18.82 7.43 -13.97
N LEU A 230 -18.46 6.33 -14.61
CA LEU A 230 -17.32 5.48 -14.24
C LEU A 230 -17.39 4.85 -12.83
N ILE A 231 -18.57 4.62 -12.25
CA ILE A 231 -18.72 4.06 -10.90
C ILE A 231 -17.89 2.77 -10.71
N LYS A 232 -17.94 1.85 -11.69
CA LYS A 232 -17.16 0.59 -11.61
C LYS A 232 -15.66 0.86 -11.55
N THR A 233 -15.19 1.81 -12.33
CA THR A 233 -13.77 2.24 -12.33
C THR A 233 -13.39 2.88 -11.00
N LEU A 234 -14.26 3.75 -10.45
CA LEU A 234 -14.03 4.36 -9.14
C LEU A 234 -13.91 3.33 -8.02
N ILE A 235 -14.78 2.32 -8.01
CA ILE A 235 -14.73 1.21 -7.06
C ILE A 235 -13.42 0.43 -7.23
N ALA A 236 -13.03 0.10 -8.46
CA ALA A 236 -11.78 -0.60 -8.73
C ALA A 236 -10.55 0.23 -8.32
N VAL A 237 -10.53 1.52 -8.65
CA VAL A 237 -9.46 2.45 -8.24
C VAL A 237 -9.38 2.55 -6.71
N THR A 238 -10.51 2.64 -6.02
CA THR A 238 -10.55 2.68 -4.54
C THR A 238 -9.94 1.41 -3.95
N PHE A 239 -10.23 0.24 -4.51
CA PHE A 239 -9.65 -1.02 -4.04
C PHE A 239 -8.14 -1.07 -4.29
N ILE A 240 -7.70 -0.81 -5.51
CA ILE A 240 -6.28 -0.91 -5.89
C ILE A 240 -5.45 0.15 -5.14
N ALA A 241 -5.90 1.39 -5.13
CA ALA A 241 -5.24 2.45 -4.39
C ALA A 241 -5.22 2.14 -2.88
N GLY A 242 -6.33 1.66 -2.33
CA GLY A 242 -6.46 1.29 -0.92
C GLY A 242 -5.50 0.19 -0.46
N LEU A 243 -4.86 -0.56 -1.36
CA LEU A 243 -3.78 -1.49 -1.01
C LEU A 243 -2.49 -0.77 -0.58
N LEU A 244 -2.35 0.52 -0.91
CA LEU A 244 -1.23 1.34 -0.46
C LEU A 244 -1.60 2.05 0.85
N PRO A 245 -0.92 1.78 1.97
CA PRO A 245 -1.21 2.43 3.23
C PRO A 245 -1.12 3.96 3.12
N VAL A 246 -2.08 4.66 3.72
CA VAL A 246 -2.16 6.14 3.78
C VAL A 246 -2.38 6.80 2.41
N VAL A 247 -1.54 6.53 1.42
CA VAL A 247 -1.56 7.15 0.09
C VAL A 247 -2.82 6.75 -0.69
N GLY A 248 -3.28 5.51 -0.50
CA GLY A 248 -4.43 4.97 -1.24
C GLY A 248 -5.72 5.76 -1.04
N ASN A 249 -6.02 6.13 0.19
CA ASN A 249 -7.21 6.92 0.50
C ASN A 249 -7.13 8.34 -0.07
N LEU A 250 -5.93 8.93 -0.08
CA LEU A 250 -5.74 10.24 -0.68
C LEU A 250 -6.03 10.20 -2.18
N ILE A 251 -5.52 9.19 -2.90
CA ILE A 251 -5.75 9.01 -4.33
C ILE A 251 -7.25 8.79 -4.61
N SER A 252 -7.86 7.80 -3.96
CA SER A 252 -9.27 7.45 -4.22
C SER A 252 -10.23 8.59 -3.88
N ASN A 253 -10.02 9.26 -2.74
CA ASN A 253 -10.85 10.37 -2.32
C ASN A 253 -10.73 11.57 -3.27
N THR A 254 -9.53 11.87 -3.74
CA THR A 254 -9.29 12.94 -4.72
C THR A 254 -10.02 12.62 -6.04
N VAL A 255 -9.88 11.41 -6.55
CA VAL A 255 -10.52 11.00 -7.82
C VAL A 255 -12.05 11.04 -7.69
N ILE A 256 -12.62 10.51 -6.59
CA ILE A 256 -14.07 10.55 -6.34
C ILE A 256 -14.57 11.98 -6.24
N THR A 257 -13.86 12.85 -5.52
CA THR A 257 -14.26 14.26 -5.37
C THR A 257 -14.22 15.00 -6.71
N ILE A 258 -13.19 14.79 -7.53
CA ILE A 258 -13.09 15.39 -8.86
C ILE A 258 -14.23 14.93 -9.78
N ILE A 259 -14.53 13.63 -9.80
CA ILE A 259 -15.62 13.09 -10.62
C ILE A 259 -16.98 13.55 -10.07
N SER A 260 -17.17 13.66 -8.77
CA SER A 260 -18.38 14.22 -8.17
C SER A 260 -18.53 15.69 -8.53
N LEU A 261 -17.42 16.44 -8.56
CA LEU A 261 -17.40 17.85 -8.96
C LEU A 261 -17.80 18.02 -10.44
N SER A 262 -17.41 17.10 -11.32
CA SER A 262 -17.83 17.14 -12.72
C SER A 262 -19.35 16.98 -12.93
N HIS A 263 -20.07 16.46 -11.94
CA HIS A 263 -21.54 16.38 -11.95
C HIS A 263 -22.17 17.67 -11.40
N SER A 264 -21.83 18.07 -10.17
CA SER A 264 -22.21 19.35 -9.58
C SER A 264 -21.39 19.65 -8.32
N PHE A 265 -21.33 20.93 -7.94
CA PHE A 265 -20.70 21.36 -6.70
C PHE A 265 -21.35 20.74 -5.46
N ALA A 266 -22.67 20.67 -5.42
CA ALA A 266 -23.41 20.06 -4.31
C ALA A 266 -23.06 18.58 -4.12
N VAL A 267 -22.96 17.81 -5.21
CA VAL A 267 -22.56 16.40 -5.19
C VAL A 267 -21.12 16.25 -4.72
N ALA A 268 -20.21 17.14 -5.13
CA ALA A 268 -18.82 17.12 -4.66
C ALA A 268 -18.71 17.39 -3.15
N VAL A 269 -19.47 18.36 -2.62
CA VAL A 269 -19.53 18.64 -1.18
C VAL A 269 -20.10 17.46 -0.41
N ALA A 270 -21.18 16.85 -0.91
CA ALA A 270 -21.77 15.65 -0.32
C ALA A 270 -20.79 14.47 -0.33
N ALA A 271 -20.09 14.26 -1.45
CA ALA A 271 -19.06 13.23 -1.56
C ALA A 271 -17.90 13.46 -0.57
N LEU A 272 -17.39 14.68 -0.50
CA LEU A 272 -16.34 15.04 0.44
C LEU A 272 -16.78 14.84 1.89
N GLY A 273 -18.00 15.25 2.24
CA GLY A 273 -18.59 15.02 3.57
C GLY A 273 -18.67 13.53 3.90
N PHE A 274 -19.17 12.72 2.97
CA PHE A 274 -19.22 11.27 3.11
C PHE A 274 -17.82 10.67 3.33
N LEU A 275 -16.85 11.06 2.48
CA LEU A 275 -15.48 10.56 2.57
C LEU A 275 -14.80 10.92 3.88
N ILE A 276 -15.08 12.12 4.44
CA ILE A 276 -14.59 12.53 5.77
C ILE A 276 -15.18 11.63 6.86
N VAL A 277 -16.48 11.36 6.82
CA VAL A 277 -17.16 10.50 7.81
C VAL A 277 -16.64 9.07 7.71
N VAL A 278 -16.54 8.52 6.50
CA VAL A 278 -15.99 7.17 6.27
C VAL A 278 -14.54 7.08 6.74
N HIS A 279 -13.73 8.09 6.45
CA HIS A 279 -12.34 8.12 6.89
C HIS A 279 -12.21 8.12 8.42
N LYS A 280 -13.08 8.84 9.13
CA LYS A 280 -13.14 8.80 10.60
C LYS A 280 -13.53 7.41 11.12
N LEU A 281 -14.55 6.78 10.51
CA LEU A 281 -14.97 5.43 10.86
C LEU A 281 -13.87 4.41 10.55
N GLU A 282 -13.27 4.53 9.39
CA GLU A 282 -12.16 3.68 8.92
C GLU A 282 -10.98 3.72 9.89
N TYR A 283 -10.65 4.87 10.45
CA TYR A 283 -9.56 5.00 11.42
C TYR A 283 -9.72 4.05 12.61
N PHE A 284 -10.94 3.95 13.19
CA PHE A 284 -11.21 3.03 14.29
C PHE A 284 -11.15 1.57 13.87
N ILE A 285 -11.70 1.25 12.70
CA ILE A 285 -11.75 -0.13 12.20
C ILE A 285 -10.35 -0.58 11.78
N ASN A 286 -9.57 0.27 11.13
CA ASN A 286 -8.19 -0.02 10.74
C ASN A 286 -7.31 -0.28 11.95
N ALA A 287 -7.43 0.54 13.00
CA ALA A 287 -6.71 0.32 14.26
C ALA A 287 -7.02 -1.06 14.86
N ARG A 288 -8.26 -1.53 14.75
CA ARG A 288 -8.68 -2.85 15.21
C ARG A 288 -8.18 -3.97 14.30
N ILE A 289 -8.30 -3.81 12.97
CA ILE A 289 -7.84 -4.80 11.98
C ILE A 289 -6.33 -5.00 12.09
N VAL A 290 -5.56 -3.92 12.04
CA VAL A 290 -4.10 -3.99 12.13
C VAL A 290 -3.68 -4.50 13.51
N GLY A 291 -4.28 -3.97 14.58
CA GLY A 291 -3.99 -4.38 15.95
C GLY A 291 -4.15 -5.89 16.17
N THR A 292 -5.21 -6.50 15.64
CA THR A 292 -5.42 -7.96 15.75
C THR A 292 -4.44 -8.77 14.91
N GLN A 293 -4.03 -8.28 13.74
CA GLN A 293 -3.10 -9.00 12.85
C GLN A 293 -1.65 -9.03 13.34
N ILE A 294 -1.20 -7.95 13.98
CA ILE A 294 0.19 -7.80 14.43
C ILE A 294 0.31 -7.75 15.96
N ASN A 295 -0.78 -7.97 16.68
CA ASN A 295 -0.86 -7.90 18.14
C ASN A 295 -0.26 -6.59 18.70
N ALA A 296 -0.60 -5.46 18.07
CA ALA A 296 -0.10 -4.14 18.41
C ALA A 296 -1.24 -3.18 18.75
N LYS A 297 -0.98 -2.24 19.67
CA LYS A 297 -1.91 -1.15 19.93
C LYS A 297 -1.75 -0.07 18.84
N ALA A 298 -2.84 0.62 18.50
CA ALA A 298 -2.85 1.63 17.45
C ALA A 298 -1.79 2.73 17.68
N TRP A 299 -1.63 3.20 18.91
CA TRP A 299 -0.65 4.24 19.24
C TRP A 299 0.80 3.80 19.01
N GLU A 300 1.11 2.51 19.18
CA GLU A 300 2.47 1.98 18.95
C GLU A 300 2.83 2.09 17.47
N ILE A 301 1.88 1.78 16.60
CA ILE A 301 2.06 1.87 15.13
C ILE A 301 2.19 3.33 14.71
N LEU A 302 1.34 4.22 15.24
CA LEU A 302 1.39 5.65 14.96
C LEU A 302 2.73 6.26 15.39
N LEU A 303 3.25 5.88 16.56
CA LEU A 303 4.57 6.32 17.03
C LEU A 303 5.67 5.85 16.08
N CYS A 304 5.64 4.58 15.67
CA CYS A 304 6.60 4.05 14.72
C CYS A 304 6.50 4.78 13.37
N MET A 305 5.29 5.05 12.87
CA MET A 305 5.08 5.80 11.62
C MET A 305 5.68 7.20 11.72
N MET A 306 5.46 7.91 12.83
CA MET A 306 6.01 9.25 13.06
C MET A 306 7.55 9.25 13.10
N VAL A 307 8.15 8.28 13.77
CA VAL A 307 9.62 8.13 13.80
C VAL A 307 10.18 7.81 12.42
N MET A 308 9.55 6.86 11.71
CA MET A 308 9.99 6.45 10.37
C MET A 308 9.78 7.56 9.33
N GLU A 309 8.74 8.38 9.47
CA GLU A 309 8.53 9.57 8.64
C GLU A 309 9.69 10.55 8.79
N ARG A 310 10.13 10.82 10.01
CA ARG A 310 11.26 11.74 10.27
C ARG A 310 12.58 11.19 9.73
N LEU A 311 12.78 9.89 9.76
CA LEU A 311 14.01 9.24 9.29
C LEU A 311 14.06 9.05 7.77
N LEU A 312 12.93 8.72 7.15
CA LEU A 312 12.86 8.18 5.78
C LEU A 312 11.78 8.87 4.92
N GLY A 313 11.09 9.90 5.45
CA GLY A 313 10.00 10.59 4.77
C GLY A 313 8.76 9.71 4.58
N LEU A 314 7.93 10.04 3.59
CA LEU A 314 6.66 9.34 3.30
C LEU A 314 6.86 7.83 3.06
N VAL A 315 7.99 7.44 2.47
CA VAL A 315 8.34 6.03 2.25
C VAL A 315 8.49 5.30 3.59
N GLY A 316 9.02 5.99 4.62
CA GLY A 316 9.11 5.47 5.98
C GLY A 316 7.75 5.20 6.61
N VAL A 317 6.73 6.03 6.35
CA VAL A 317 5.36 5.80 6.84
C VAL A 317 4.80 4.48 6.29
N VAL A 318 5.04 4.19 5.02
CA VAL A 318 4.60 2.93 4.37
C VAL A 318 5.38 1.73 4.91
N ALA A 319 6.65 1.90 5.24
CA ALA A 319 7.51 0.85 5.78
C ALA A 319 7.23 0.52 7.26
N ALA A 320 6.78 1.50 8.03
CA ALA A 320 6.63 1.44 9.48
C ALA A 320 5.79 0.26 10.00
N PRO A 321 4.59 -0.05 9.46
CA PRO A 321 3.78 -1.16 9.96
C PRO A 321 4.48 -2.51 9.86
N VAL A 322 5.21 -2.75 8.77
CA VAL A 322 5.95 -4.01 8.56
C VAL A 322 7.15 -4.09 9.50
N PHE A 323 7.90 -3.00 9.59
CA PHE A 323 9.06 -2.91 10.49
C PHE A 323 8.63 -3.10 11.95
N TYR A 324 7.56 -2.44 12.37
CA TYR A 324 7.05 -2.56 13.73
C TYR A 324 6.52 -3.96 14.04
N ALA A 325 5.79 -4.57 13.11
CA ALA A 325 5.29 -5.93 13.26
C ALA A 325 6.44 -6.94 13.45
N TRP A 326 7.52 -6.78 12.68
CA TRP A 326 8.72 -7.60 12.82
C TRP A 326 9.45 -7.35 14.14
N LEU A 327 9.66 -6.08 14.52
CA LEU A 327 10.29 -5.70 15.77
C LEU A 327 9.55 -6.31 16.98
N LYS A 328 8.23 -6.17 17.00
CA LYS A 328 7.39 -6.68 18.08
C LYS A 328 7.38 -8.22 18.14
N ALA A 329 7.36 -8.88 16.99
CA ALA A 329 7.43 -10.34 16.93
C ALA A 329 8.76 -10.87 17.49
N GLU A 330 9.88 -10.19 17.21
CA GLU A 330 11.17 -10.57 17.76
C GLU A 330 11.28 -10.28 19.26
N TRP A 331 10.72 -9.16 19.73
CA TRP A 331 10.67 -8.83 21.14
C TRP A 331 9.94 -9.90 21.95
N HIS A 332 8.76 -10.32 21.51
CA HIS A 332 8.02 -11.41 22.14
C HIS A 332 8.80 -12.74 22.19
N LYS A 333 9.58 -13.05 21.17
CA LYS A 333 10.43 -14.26 21.19
C LYS A 333 11.56 -14.15 22.23
N TRP A 334 12.08 -12.95 22.46
CA TRP A 334 13.11 -12.75 23.49
C TRP A 334 12.54 -12.89 24.90
N ASP A 335 11.36 -12.34 25.16
CA ASP A 335 10.68 -12.49 26.45
C ASP A 335 10.36 -13.96 26.76
N GLN A 336 9.92 -14.74 25.77
CA GLN A 336 9.64 -16.16 25.95
C GLN A 336 10.90 -16.99 26.26
N VAL A 337 12.05 -16.62 25.71
CA VAL A 337 13.33 -17.30 25.99
C VAL A 337 13.78 -17.01 27.43
N GLN A 338 13.55 -15.81 27.94
CA GLN A 338 13.90 -15.44 29.31
C GLN A 338 12.94 -16.04 30.36
N GLN A 339 11.69 -16.27 30.00
CA GLN A 339 10.67 -16.84 30.89
C GLN A 339 10.68 -18.38 30.99
N LYS A 340 11.48 -19.10 30.16
CA LYS A 340 11.67 -20.53 30.37
C LYS A 340 12.49 -20.74 31.64
N PRO A 341 11.90 -21.20 32.76
CA PRO A 341 12.67 -21.49 33.95
C PRO A 341 13.68 -22.58 33.64
N SER A 342 14.85 -22.45 34.23
CA SER A 342 15.91 -23.48 34.28
C SER A 342 15.50 -24.69 35.11
N ASN A 343 14.39 -25.36 34.74
CA ASN A 343 13.92 -26.58 35.39
C ASN A 343 14.77 -27.82 35.02
N LEU A 344 16.05 -27.64 34.72
CA LEU A 344 16.99 -28.73 34.42
C LEU A 344 17.98 -29.01 35.54
N HIS A 345 17.73 -28.50 36.76
CA HIS A 345 18.55 -28.82 37.94
C HIS A 345 17.80 -29.58 39.04
N GLN A 346 16.69 -30.27 38.72
CA GLN A 346 16.05 -31.21 39.62
C GLN A 346 15.67 -32.50 38.90
N LEU A 347 16.64 -33.33 38.60
CA LEU A 347 16.55 -34.81 38.50
C LEU A 347 17.95 -35.38 38.70
#